data_b420ab057257922aa8592ce325c0208f
#
_entry.id   b420ab057257922aa8592ce325c0208f
#
_cell.length_a   1.000
_cell.length_b   1.000
_cell.length_c   1.000
_cell.angle_alpha   90.00
_cell.angle_beta   90.00
_cell.angle_gamma   90.00
#
_symmetry.space_group_name_H-M   'P 1'
#
loop_
_entity.id
_entity.type
_entity.pdbx_description
1 polymer ?
#
loop_
_entity_poly.entity_id
_entity_poly.type
_entity_poly.pdbx_seq_one_letter_code
_entity_poly.pdbx_strand_id
1 'polypeptide(L)'
;NSTTVDFTDIKSDVFDVHFFTFNNIDVTADSDRLKLRYFESGVVESGSVYEFATEQCDTGGFSVSQSTSSDNVPTIKNSGNQSNEHANGYTYIYNAGDSTKFTFNTYHSTTLTATPTYNSWFGSGLLPQASFVDGFRLFSSGNISGSISLYGIRSF
;
A
#
# COMPACT_ATOMS: atom_id res chain seq x y z
N ASN A 1 -2.93 13.88 12.59
CA ASN A 1 -3.23 13.74 11.15
C ASN A 1 -1.99 14.13 10.34
N SER A 2 -1.55 13.28 9.46
CA SER A 2 -0.38 13.47 8.58
C SER A 2 -0.71 12.92 7.20
N THR A 3 -0.10 13.47 6.17
CA THR A 3 -0.17 12.94 4.80
C THR A 3 0.72 11.71 4.61
N THR A 4 1.59 11.42 5.59
CA THR A 4 2.53 10.28 5.56
C THR A 4 2.54 9.54 6.88
N VAL A 5 2.73 8.23 6.81
CA VAL A 5 2.99 7.34 7.96
C VAL A 5 4.19 6.48 7.60
N ASP A 6 5.27 6.63 8.35
CA ASP A 6 6.52 5.91 8.14
C ASP A 6 6.69 4.81 9.19
N PHE A 7 7.05 3.64 8.72
CA PHE A 7 7.48 2.51 9.52
C PHE A 7 8.95 2.25 9.20
N THR A 8 9.82 2.64 10.09
CA THR A 8 11.27 2.39 10.03
C THR A 8 11.64 1.29 11.02
N ASP A 9 12.81 0.71 10.87
CA ASP A 9 13.26 -0.39 11.75
C ASP A 9 12.28 -1.58 11.77
N ILE A 10 11.85 -2.01 10.58
CA ILE A 10 10.86 -3.07 10.38
C ILE A 10 11.38 -4.48 10.71
N LYS A 11 12.62 -4.60 11.19
CA LYS A 11 13.28 -5.88 11.51
C LYS A 11 13.29 -6.83 10.32
N SER A 12 13.65 -6.31 9.15
CA SER A 12 13.68 -7.07 7.90
C SER A 12 14.75 -8.17 7.87
N ASP A 13 15.69 -8.14 8.82
CA ASP A 13 16.66 -9.20 9.12
C ASP A 13 16.08 -10.36 9.96
N VAL A 14 14.88 -10.18 10.53
CA VAL A 14 14.21 -11.15 11.42
C VAL A 14 12.97 -11.75 10.78
N PHE A 15 12.23 -10.93 10.02
CA PHE A 15 10.94 -11.33 9.44
C PHE A 15 11.02 -11.42 7.93
N ASP A 16 10.61 -12.56 7.38
CA ASP A 16 10.62 -12.83 5.93
C ASP A 16 9.46 -12.15 5.21
N VAL A 17 8.35 -11.97 5.92
CA VAL A 17 7.14 -11.35 5.40
C VAL A 17 6.65 -10.29 6.38
N HIS A 18 6.26 -9.13 5.85
CA HIS A 18 5.60 -8.08 6.60
C HIS A 18 4.13 -8.01 6.22
N PHE A 19 3.27 -7.82 7.20
CA PHE A 19 1.82 -7.79 7.02
C PHE A 19 1.23 -6.52 7.60
N PHE A 20 0.62 -5.71 6.74
CA PHE A 20 -0.16 -4.55 7.15
C PHE A 20 -1.65 -4.85 7.20
N THR A 21 -2.32 -4.33 8.21
CA THR A 21 -3.77 -4.20 8.22
C THR A 21 -4.17 -2.73 8.23
N PHE A 22 -5.21 -2.42 7.48
CA PHE A 22 -5.82 -1.09 7.38
C PHE A 22 -7.24 -1.17 7.89
N ASN A 23 -7.59 -0.33 8.86
CA ASN A 23 -8.91 -0.34 9.46
C ASN A 23 -9.45 1.08 9.60
N ASN A 24 -10.63 1.32 8.99
CA ASN A 24 -11.29 2.61 8.96
C ASN A 24 -10.38 3.74 8.49
N ILE A 25 -9.64 3.49 7.41
CA ILE A 25 -8.79 4.49 6.81
C ILE A 25 -9.66 5.53 6.11
N ASP A 26 -9.45 6.76 6.49
CA ASP A 26 -10.05 7.94 5.90
C ASP A 26 -8.93 8.88 5.42
N VAL A 27 -9.14 9.52 4.28
CA VAL A 27 -8.23 10.51 3.70
C VAL A 27 -9.01 11.79 3.44
N THR A 28 -8.45 12.93 3.83
CA THR A 28 -9.18 14.21 3.69
C THR A 28 -9.33 14.66 2.25
N ALA A 29 -8.55 14.13 1.32
CA ALA A 29 -8.69 14.36 -0.12
C ALA A 29 -9.66 13.36 -0.72
N ASP A 30 -10.69 13.86 -1.38
CA ASP A 30 -11.73 13.04 -1.99
C ASP A 30 -11.20 12.26 -3.21
N SER A 31 -11.67 11.01 -3.38
CA SER A 31 -11.24 10.09 -4.43
C SER A 31 -9.73 9.80 -4.42
N ASP A 32 -9.08 9.93 -3.30
CA ASP A 32 -7.64 9.72 -3.18
C ASP A 32 -7.28 8.25 -2.89
N ARG A 33 -5.99 8.02 -2.75
CA ARG A 33 -5.39 6.71 -2.64
C ARG A 33 -4.47 6.66 -1.43
N LEU A 34 -4.44 5.54 -0.72
CA LEU A 34 -3.30 5.21 0.13
C LEU A 34 -2.26 4.49 -0.74
N LYS A 35 -1.05 5.01 -0.74
CA LYS A 35 0.07 4.60 -1.59
C LYS A 35 1.21 4.10 -0.73
N LEU A 36 1.96 3.14 -1.24
CA LEU A 36 3.11 2.54 -0.58
C LEU A 36 4.39 2.88 -1.35
N ARG A 37 5.42 3.27 -0.60
CA ARG A 37 6.83 3.34 -1.03
C ARG A 37 7.69 2.58 -0.05
N TYR A 38 8.86 2.18 -0.50
CA TYR A 38 9.85 1.49 0.32
C TYR A 38 11.00 2.43 0.69
N PHE A 39 11.60 2.19 1.86
CA PHE A 39 12.89 2.79 2.21
C PHE A 39 13.99 1.81 1.82
N GLU A 40 14.97 2.29 1.10
CA GLU A 40 16.17 1.56 0.73
C GLU A 40 17.37 2.19 1.47
N SER A 41 17.90 1.46 2.44
CA SER A 41 18.99 1.94 3.30
C SER A 41 18.68 3.31 3.94
N GLY A 42 17.48 3.47 4.46
CA GLY A 42 17.02 4.67 5.14
C GLY A 42 16.52 5.80 4.22
N VAL A 43 16.55 5.62 2.90
CA VAL A 43 16.08 6.62 1.92
C VAL A 43 14.82 6.13 1.22
N VAL A 44 13.79 6.98 1.16
CA VAL A 44 12.56 6.64 0.42
C VAL A 44 12.83 6.58 -1.07
N GLU A 45 12.58 5.42 -1.68
CA GLU A 45 12.55 5.33 -3.13
C GLU A 45 11.30 6.03 -3.67
N SER A 46 11.49 7.12 -4.38
CA SER A 46 10.43 7.97 -4.92
C SER A 46 10.46 8.10 -6.44
N GLY A 47 11.36 7.39 -7.09
CA GLY A 47 11.48 7.33 -8.55
C GLY A 47 10.31 6.56 -9.19
N SER A 48 10.15 6.74 -10.48
CA SER A 48 9.16 6.02 -11.28
C SER A 48 9.65 4.61 -11.64
N VAL A 49 9.93 3.81 -10.61
CA VAL A 49 10.53 2.48 -10.73
C VAL A 49 9.56 1.36 -10.36
N TYR A 50 8.47 1.65 -9.65
CA TYR A 50 7.54 0.63 -9.20
C TYR A 50 6.69 0.08 -10.35
N GLU A 51 6.42 -1.21 -10.25
CA GLU A 51 5.46 -1.88 -11.11
C GLU A 51 4.26 -2.35 -10.28
N PHE A 52 3.07 -2.31 -10.86
CA PHE A 52 1.89 -2.86 -10.22
C PHE A 52 0.85 -3.30 -11.23
N ALA A 53 0.02 -4.26 -10.82
CA ALA A 53 -1.20 -4.64 -11.50
C ALA A 53 -2.30 -4.85 -10.47
N THR A 54 -3.47 -4.29 -10.72
CA THR A 54 -4.61 -4.36 -9.80
C THR A 54 -5.92 -4.47 -10.57
N GLU A 55 -6.85 -5.22 -10.00
CA GLU A 55 -8.20 -5.36 -10.50
C GLU A 55 -9.18 -4.76 -9.48
N GLN A 56 -10.14 -4.03 -9.99
CA GLN A 56 -11.28 -3.50 -9.27
C GLN A 56 -12.51 -4.33 -9.60
N CYS A 57 -13.26 -4.66 -8.56
CA CYS A 57 -14.61 -5.18 -8.66
C CYS A 57 -15.56 -4.18 -7.99
N ASP A 58 -16.53 -3.67 -8.72
CA ASP A 58 -17.57 -2.80 -8.20
C ASP A 58 -18.96 -3.23 -8.70
N THR A 59 -19.98 -2.44 -8.37
CA THR A 59 -21.37 -2.73 -8.79
C THR A 59 -21.58 -2.61 -10.30
N GLY A 60 -20.65 -2.00 -11.03
CA GLY A 60 -20.68 -1.84 -12.50
C GLY A 60 -19.88 -2.90 -13.25
N GLY A 61 -19.07 -3.72 -12.57
CA GLY A 61 -18.26 -4.77 -13.16
C GLY A 61 -16.79 -4.78 -12.71
N PHE A 62 -15.90 -5.13 -13.64
CA PHE A 62 -14.47 -5.26 -13.41
C PHE A 62 -13.69 -4.25 -14.22
N SER A 63 -12.64 -3.70 -13.65
CA SER A 63 -11.67 -2.87 -14.36
C SER A 63 -10.25 -3.13 -13.88
N VAL A 64 -9.28 -2.91 -14.76
CA VAL A 64 -7.85 -3.15 -14.49
C VAL A 64 -7.09 -1.82 -14.47
N SER A 65 -6.12 -1.69 -13.57
CA SER A 65 -5.15 -0.60 -13.56
C SER A 65 -3.76 -1.18 -13.36
N GLN A 66 -2.79 -0.73 -14.19
CA GLN A 66 -1.43 -1.23 -14.15
C GLN A 66 -0.42 -0.14 -14.50
N SER A 67 0.83 -0.34 -14.12
CA SER A 67 1.96 0.49 -14.52
C SER A 67 3.25 -0.30 -14.41
N THR A 68 4.22 0.03 -15.27
CA THR A 68 5.60 -0.46 -15.21
C THR A 68 6.60 0.66 -14.86
N SER A 69 6.10 1.85 -14.53
CA SER A 69 6.91 3.03 -14.22
C SER A 69 6.17 3.97 -13.28
N SER A 70 5.62 3.44 -12.21
CA SER A 70 4.95 4.23 -11.16
C SER A 70 5.95 4.70 -10.11
N ASP A 71 5.66 5.80 -9.45
CA ASP A 71 6.42 6.28 -8.29
C ASP A 71 5.94 5.67 -6.96
N ASN A 72 4.99 4.75 -7.00
CA ASN A 72 4.41 4.08 -5.83
C ASN A 72 3.60 2.84 -6.23
N VAL A 73 3.26 2.01 -5.24
CA VAL A 73 2.23 0.97 -5.36
C VAL A 73 0.95 1.45 -4.67
N PRO A 74 -0.21 1.51 -5.35
CA PRO A 74 -1.48 1.81 -4.68
C PRO A 74 -1.92 0.63 -3.82
N THR A 75 -2.31 0.88 -2.56
CA THR A 75 -2.84 -0.15 -1.64
C THR A 75 -4.33 0.02 -1.36
N ILE A 76 -4.81 1.26 -1.37
CA ILE A 76 -6.23 1.62 -1.32
C ILE A 76 -6.45 2.64 -2.43
N LYS A 77 -7.51 2.50 -3.20
CA LYS A 77 -7.82 3.41 -4.33
C LYS A 77 -9.23 3.97 -4.18
N ASN A 78 -9.37 5.23 -4.62
CA ASN A 78 -10.64 5.93 -4.73
C ASN A 78 -11.46 5.97 -3.43
N SER A 79 -10.81 6.17 -2.27
CA SER A 79 -11.53 6.41 -1.02
C SER A 79 -12.23 7.76 -1.08
N GLY A 80 -13.50 7.80 -0.73
CA GLY A 80 -14.21 9.05 -0.47
C GLY A 80 -13.78 9.65 0.87
N ASN A 81 -14.24 10.87 1.16
CA ASN A 81 -13.86 11.64 2.36
C ASN A 81 -15.04 11.95 3.29
N GLN A 82 -16.20 11.35 3.07
CA GLN A 82 -17.35 11.51 3.97
C GLN A 82 -17.22 10.59 5.19
N SER A 83 -17.87 10.94 6.27
CA SER A 83 -17.76 10.24 7.57
C SER A 83 -18.14 8.75 7.57
N ASN A 84 -18.72 8.25 6.49
CA ASN A 84 -19.08 6.84 6.31
C ASN A 84 -18.35 6.17 5.13
N GLU A 85 -17.38 6.86 4.53
CA GLU A 85 -16.64 6.40 3.34
C GLU A 85 -15.23 5.93 3.72
N HIS A 86 -15.16 4.96 4.64
CA HIS A 86 -13.90 4.42 5.11
C HIS A 86 -13.40 3.28 4.22
N ALA A 87 -12.07 3.15 4.16
CA ALA A 87 -11.42 2.05 3.49
C ALA A 87 -10.86 1.06 4.52
N ASN A 88 -10.89 -0.23 4.16
CA ASN A 88 -10.34 -1.32 4.96
C ASN A 88 -9.56 -2.26 4.04
N GLY A 89 -8.57 -2.97 4.59
CA GLY A 89 -7.80 -3.90 3.78
C GLY A 89 -6.54 -4.40 4.44
N TYR A 90 -5.71 -5.04 3.63
CA TYR A 90 -4.41 -5.56 4.05
C TYR A 90 -3.43 -5.63 2.90
N THR A 91 -2.14 -5.68 3.22
CA THR A 91 -1.08 -6.01 2.27
C THR A 91 -0.03 -6.89 2.92
N TYR A 92 0.47 -7.87 2.17
CA TYR A 92 1.66 -8.63 2.49
C TYR A 92 2.83 -8.09 1.67
N ILE A 93 4.01 -8.02 2.28
CA ILE A 93 5.26 -7.60 1.64
C ILE A 93 6.29 -8.69 1.86
N TYR A 94 6.96 -9.10 0.79
CA TYR A 94 7.88 -10.23 0.72
C TYR A 94 9.28 -9.76 0.35
N ASN A 95 10.29 -10.41 0.91
CA ASN A 95 11.72 -10.23 0.61
C ASN A 95 12.30 -8.85 0.99
N ALA A 96 11.68 -8.06 1.87
CA ALA A 96 12.17 -6.72 2.21
C ALA A 96 13.65 -6.72 2.64
N GLY A 97 14.07 -7.65 3.53
CA GLY A 97 15.44 -7.73 4.04
C GLY A 97 16.46 -8.45 3.14
N ASP A 98 16.07 -8.91 1.95
CA ASP A 98 16.95 -9.67 1.07
C ASP A 98 17.45 -8.81 -0.10
N SER A 99 18.65 -8.27 0.02
CA SER A 99 19.27 -7.42 -1.00
C SER A 99 19.60 -8.13 -2.32
N THR A 100 19.36 -9.44 -2.40
CA THR A 100 19.57 -10.22 -3.63
C THR A 100 18.27 -10.46 -4.40
N LYS A 101 17.13 -10.07 -3.84
CA LYS A 101 15.80 -10.28 -4.41
C LYS A 101 15.05 -8.96 -4.59
N PHE A 102 14.05 -9.01 -5.44
CA PHE A 102 13.08 -7.92 -5.55
C PHE A 102 12.07 -7.98 -4.41
N THR A 103 11.60 -6.81 -3.98
CA THR A 103 10.54 -6.72 -2.97
C THR A 103 9.18 -6.72 -3.66
N PHE A 104 8.34 -7.70 -3.31
CA PHE A 104 6.98 -7.84 -3.82
C PHE A 104 5.97 -7.49 -2.75
N ASN A 105 4.78 -7.08 -3.18
CA ASN A 105 3.61 -7.07 -2.30
C ASN A 105 2.36 -7.59 -3.00
N THR A 106 1.44 -8.12 -2.18
CA THR A 106 0.07 -8.44 -2.58
C THR A 106 -0.89 -7.74 -1.65
N TYR A 107 -2.03 -7.26 -2.14
CA TYR A 107 -2.98 -6.52 -1.33
C TYR A 107 -4.43 -6.77 -1.73
N HIS A 108 -5.31 -6.57 -0.75
CA HIS A 108 -6.75 -6.50 -0.95
C HIS A 108 -7.30 -5.35 -0.09
N SER A 109 -8.14 -4.53 -0.68
CA SER A 109 -8.81 -3.43 0.03
C SER A 109 -10.24 -3.26 -0.45
N THR A 110 -11.07 -2.72 0.44
CA THR A 110 -12.46 -2.36 0.18
C THR A 110 -12.68 -0.91 0.55
N THR A 111 -13.46 -0.19 -0.22
CA THR A 111 -13.74 1.22 0.01
C THR A 111 -15.10 1.64 -0.53
N LEU A 112 -15.61 2.74 -0.02
CA LEU A 112 -16.66 3.52 -0.68
C LEU A 112 -16.03 4.73 -1.36
N THR A 113 -16.45 5.00 -2.58
CA THR A 113 -16.00 6.18 -3.34
C THR A 113 -16.81 7.41 -3.00
N ALA A 114 -16.38 8.59 -3.45
CA ALA A 114 -17.09 9.86 -3.33
C ALA A 114 -18.53 9.89 -3.88
N THR A 115 -18.81 9.09 -4.88
CA THR A 115 -20.20 8.74 -5.26
C THR A 115 -20.46 7.36 -4.69
N PRO A 116 -21.19 7.21 -3.56
CA PRO A 116 -21.12 6.03 -2.70
C PRO A 116 -21.31 4.71 -3.48
N THR A 117 -20.24 4.28 -4.14
CA THR A 117 -20.14 3.02 -4.87
C THR A 117 -19.14 2.15 -4.12
N TYR A 118 -19.56 0.95 -3.78
CA TYR A 118 -18.66 -0.04 -3.18
C TYR A 118 -17.64 -0.51 -4.21
N ASN A 119 -16.38 -0.51 -3.79
CA ASN A 119 -15.26 -1.03 -4.55
C ASN A 119 -14.47 -2.04 -3.72
N SER A 120 -14.08 -3.12 -4.37
CA SER A 120 -13.09 -4.07 -3.88
C SER A 120 -11.89 -4.05 -4.85
N TRP A 121 -10.70 -3.87 -4.29
CA TRP A 121 -9.44 -3.82 -5.04
C TRP A 121 -8.54 -4.94 -4.60
N PHE A 122 -8.00 -5.71 -5.53
CA PHE A 122 -6.97 -6.71 -5.25
C PHE A 122 -5.88 -6.64 -6.32
N GLY A 123 -4.65 -6.86 -5.89
CA GLY A 123 -3.53 -6.72 -6.80
C GLY A 123 -2.20 -7.00 -6.15
N SER A 124 -1.18 -6.68 -6.91
CA SER A 124 0.21 -6.83 -6.51
C SER A 124 1.06 -5.67 -7.01
N GLY A 125 2.20 -5.48 -6.35
CA GLY A 125 3.22 -4.54 -6.75
C GLY A 125 4.62 -5.12 -6.57
N LEU A 126 5.55 -4.43 -7.18
CA LEU A 126 6.94 -4.84 -7.24
C LEU A 126 7.83 -3.60 -7.18
N LEU A 127 8.88 -3.66 -6.38
CA LEU A 127 10.08 -2.85 -6.53
C LEU A 127 11.12 -3.69 -7.28
N PRO A 128 11.37 -3.48 -8.59
CA PRO A 128 12.26 -4.30 -9.41
C PRO A 128 13.73 -3.90 -9.21
N GLN A 129 14.12 -3.74 -7.96
CA GLN A 129 15.48 -3.42 -7.52
C GLN A 129 15.87 -4.45 -6.46
N ALA A 130 17.02 -5.11 -6.67
CA ALA A 130 17.58 -6.01 -5.68
C ALA A 130 18.29 -5.17 -4.61
N SER A 131 17.54 -4.72 -3.61
CA SER A 131 17.97 -3.79 -2.57
C SER A 131 17.48 -4.21 -1.19
N PHE A 132 18.20 -3.75 -0.17
CA PHE A 132 17.80 -3.94 1.22
C PHE A 132 16.72 -2.91 1.58
N VAL A 133 15.50 -3.37 1.73
CA VAL A 133 14.37 -2.54 2.17
C VAL A 133 14.29 -2.61 3.69
N ASP A 134 14.44 -1.46 4.36
CA ASP A 134 14.47 -1.31 5.82
C ASP A 134 13.29 -0.50 6.38
N GLY A 135 12.35 -0.10 5.53
CA GLY A 135 11.17 0.62 5.96
C GLY A 135 10.09 0.75 4.89
N PHE A 136 8.93 1.22 5.33
CA PHE A 136 7.75 1.43 4.50
C PHE A 136 7.16 2.81 4.77
N ARG A 137 6.82 3.54 3.71
CA ARG A 137 6.03 4.76 3.76
C ARG A 137 4.66 4.53 3.16
N LEU A 138 3.64 4.78 3.97
CA LEU A 138 2.26 4.93 3.49
C LEU A 138 1.96 6.42 3.37
N PHE A 139 1.38 6.85 2.26
CA PHE A 139 1.11 8.27 2.00
C PHE A 139 -0.11 8.50 1.13
N SER A 140 -0.66 9.70 1.24
CA SER A 140 -1.81 10.20 0.49
C SER A 140 -1.58 11.68 0.18
N SER A 141 -2.35 12.28 -0.72
CA SER A 141 -2.32 13.75 -0.94
C SER A 141 -3.08 14.50 0.17
N GLY A 142 -4.00 13.83 0.86
CA GLY A 142 -4.69 14.37 2.04
C GLY A 142 -4.17 13.75 3.34
N ASN A 143 -4.61 14.31 4.47
CA ASN A 143 -4.31 13.74 5.78
C ASN A 143 -4.97 12.36 5.93
N ILE A 144 -4.23 11.45 6.53
CA ILE A 144 -4.66 10.08 6.82
C ILE A 144 -5.15 9.98 8.25
N SER A 145 -6.28 9.35 8.47
CA SER A 145 -6.78 8.92 9.77
C SER A 145 -7.21 7.45 9.74
N GLY A 146 -7.48 6.84 10.89
CA GLY A 146 -7.78 5.43 11.03
C GLY A 146 -6.65 4.65 11.71
N SER A 147 -6.66 3.35 11.57
CA SER A 147 -5.67 2.46 12.20
C SER A 147 -4.89 1.68 11.16
N ILE A 148 -3.57 1.77 11.26
CA ILE A 148 -2.63 1.00 10.45
C ILE A 148 -1.76 0.20 11.41
N SER A 149 -1.72 -1.12 11.25
CA SER A 149 -0.88 -2.01 12.06
C SER A 149 0.07 -2.79 11.16
N LEU A 150 1.32 -2.91 11.62
CA LEU A 150 2.37 -3.70 10.96
C LEU A 150 2.75 -4.89 11.83
N TYR A 151 2.84 -6.05 11.21
CA TYR A 151 3.25 -7.30 11.83
C TYR A 151 4.40 -7.92 11.04
N GLY A 152 5.35 -8.54 11.74
CA GLY A 152 6.36 -9.39 11.15
C GLY A 152 5.96 -10.85 11.21
N ILE A 153 6.15 -11.59 10.12
CA ILE A 153 5.91 -13.04 10.02
C ILE A 153 7.25 -13.69 9.73
N ARG A 154 7.60 -14.66 10.56
CA ARG A 154 8.83 -15.45 10.42
C ARG A 154 8.49 -16.83 9.89
N SER A 155 9.22 -17.27 8.87
CA SER A 155 9.22 -18.68 8.44
C SER A 155 10.12 -19.53 9.35
N PHE A 156 9.86 -20.81 9.39
CA PHE A 156 10.60 -21.78 10.17
C PHE A 156 11.43 -22.69 9.26
#